data_29f751675761574847fbfcd14b769ecf
#
_entry.id   29f751675761574847fbfcd14b769ecf
#
_cell.length_a   1.000
_cell.length_b   1.000
_cell.length_c   1.000
_cell.angle_alpha   90.00
_cell.angle_beta   90.00
_cell.angle_gamma   90.00
#
_symmetry.space_group_name_H-M   'P 1'
#
loop_
_entity.id
_entity.type
_entity.pdbx_description
1 polymer ?
#
loop_
_entity_poly.entity_id
_entity_poly.type
_entity_poly.pdbx_seq_one_letter_code
_entity_poly.pdbx_strand_id
1 'polypeptide(L)'
;MSRSDAIVVGAGHNGLIAAILLAKAGWSVTVLERESEPGGAIRTEEVTLPGFKHDLYATNLNLFMGSRFFAEHGDELASHGFAVAGASKPFGSLFPDGFLGVSTDPAETRAAIEARSKADAAAWDELGAWFGKTLPAMLAVLGSPLPSAAAAKALWSERRVLRQEWAELARLVLQSPREFAEDHFSDGQVQALVSAWGMHLDFSPEIPGGAVFPLLETFASAQNGIALGQGGARTMVDALVGMLRAAGGELRTNAEVTKVTGKHVELADGTRFDASRAVIANVVAPVLFDKLVPHDAVPADFRRKLARYRFAPGTMMIHLALSELPKWTAGDHLREWCYVHLGPYIEDMSLAYTRAVAGRLPERPTLVIGQPTAIDPSRAPEGKHILWVQVRMVPADVDWEEHKEPYADRVIDILEEYAPGLRIEGRHVMSPRDLEQSNPNLVGGDQLAGSHHPSQNFLLRPVPGWSRYRTPVDNLHMCGAGTWPGAGVGGGSGYLLGSELARPRRRILRSPRQM
;
A
#
# COMPACT_ATOMS: atom_id res chain seq x y z
N MET A 1 3.45 25.14 -26.82
CA MET A 1 2.42 24.52 -25.97
C MET A 1 2.28 23.07 -26.39
N SER A 2 2.60 22.13 -25.52
CA SER A 2 2.44 20.69 -25.79
C SER A 2 0.99 20.30 -25.53
N ARG A 3 0.37 19.60 -26.47
CA ARG A 3 -1.02 19.14 -26.36
C ARG A 3 -1.07 17.62 -26.43
N SER A 4 -1.69 16.99 -25.44
CA SER A 4 -1.88 15.54 -25.36
C SER A 4 -3.37 15.22 -25.20
N ASP A 5 -3.77 13.98 -25.47
CA ASP A 5 -5.12 13.50 -25.14
C ASP A 5 -5.31 13.45 -23.63
N ALA A 6 -4.32 12.92 -22.93
CA ALA A 6 -4.33 12.89 -21.47
C ALA A 6 -3.01 13.42 -20.89
N ILE A 7 -3.14 14.10 -19.74
CA ILE A 7 -2.02 14.48 -18.89
C ILE A 7 -2.20 13.76 -17.55
N VAL A 8 -1.15 13.08 -17.09
CA VAL A 8 -1.11 12.41 -15.79
C VAL A 8 -0.16 13.16 -14.87
N VAL A 9 -0.64 13.60 -13.73
CA VAL A 9 0.14 14.29 -12.70
C VAL A 9 0.57 13.29 -11.64
N GLY A 10 1.88 13.04 -11.55
CA GLY A 10 2.51 12.08 -10.66
C GLY A 10 2.75 10.71 -11.31
N ALA A 11 4.03 10.32 -11.40
CA ALA A 11 4.50 9.05 -11.97
C ALA A 11 4.61 7.92 -10.92
N GLY A 12 3.76 7.89 -9.91
CA GLY A 12 3.59 6.71 -9.06
C GLY A 12 2.91 5.58 -9.84
N HIS A 13 3.05 4.34 -9.38
CA HIS A 13 2.59 3.13 -10.11
C HIS A 13 1.14 3.21 -10.61
N ASN A 14 0.19 3.78 -9.85
CA ASN A 14 -1.19 3.95 -10.30
C ASN A 14 -1.30 4.91 -11.50
N GLY A 15 -0.58 6.03 -11.47
CA GLY A 15 -0.53 6.99 -12.58
C GLY A 15 0.08 6.37 -13.84
N LEU A 16 1.19 5.65 -13.68
CA LEU A 16 1.85 4.94 -14.78
C LEU A 16 0.96 3.87 -15.42
N ILE A 17 0.27 3.06 -14.61
CA ILE A 17 -0.67 2.04 -15.10
C ILE A 17 -1.82 2.68 -15.88
N ALA A 18 -2.42 3.75 -15.37
CA ALA A 18 -3.48 4.47 -16.09
C ALA A 18 -2.94 5.04 -17.42
N ALA A 19 -1.76 5.63 -17.42
CA ALA A 19 -1.10 6.16 -18.62
C ALA A 19 -0.81 5.07 -19.66
N ILE A 20 -0.29 3.92 -19.25
CA ILE A 20 -0.02 2.77 -20.14
C ILE A 20 -1.30 2.30 -20.83
N LEU A 21 -2.38 2.11 -20.08
CA LEU A 21 -3.64 1.64 -20.63
C LEU A 21 -4.24 2.64 -21.64
N LEU A 22 -4.11 3.94 -21.38
CA LEU A 22 -4.54 4.97 -22.32
C LEU A 22 -3.67 5.04 -23.56
N ALA A 23 -2.33 4.97 -23.41
CA ALA A 23 -1.40 4.96 -24.54
C ALA A 23 -1.64 3.73 -25.44
N LYS A 24 -1.82 2.54 -24.85
CA LYS A 24 -2.20 1.31 -25.58
C LYS A 24 -3.55 1.42 -26.29
N ALA A 25 -4.46 2.26 -25.78
CA ALA A 25 -5.72 2.57 -26.45
C ALA A 25 -5.61 3.66 -27.54
N GLY A 26 -4.39 4.09 -27.87
CA GLY A 26 -4.10 5.05 -28.94
C GLY A 26 -4.24 6.52 -28.53
N TRP A 27 -4.23 6.83 -27.22
CA TRP A 27 -4.19 8.22 -26.76
C TRP A 27 -2.75 8.74 -26.74
N SER A 28 -2.54 10.01 -27.08
CA SER A 28 -1.30 10.69 -26.74
C SER A 28 -1.33 11.02 -25.23
N VAL A 29 -0.34 10.52 -24.48
CA VAL A 29 -0.28 10.65 -23.02
C VAL A 29 1.05 11.24 -22.60
N THR A 30 0.99 12.28 -21.75
CA THR A 30 2.16 12.86 -21.07
C THR A 30 2.00 12.67 -19.56
N VAL A 31 3.00 12.04 -18.93
CA VAL A 31 3.11 11.90 -17.47
C VAL A 31 4.10 12.94 -16.97
N LEU A 32 3.71 13.69 -15.95
CA LEU A 32 4.51 14.74 -15.31
C LEU A 32 4.85 14.32 -13.88
N GLU A 33 6.14 14.27 -13.57
CA GLU A 33 6.66 13.91 -12.25
C GLU A 33 7.53 15.05 -11.71
N ARG A 34 7.32 15.46 -10.48
CA ARG A 34 8.08 16.55 -9.86
C ARG A 34 9.51 16.15 -9.52
N GLU A 35 9.73 14.90 -9.12
CA GLU A 35 11.03 14.38 -8.76
C GLU A 35 11.88 14.09 -10.00
N SER A 36 13.19 13.92 -9.80
CA SER A 36 14.10 13.48 -10.86
C SER A 36 13.85 12.04 -11.31
N GLU A 37 13.24 11.23 -10.43
CA GLU A 37 12.97 9.83 -10.63
C GLU A 37 11.47 9.52 -10.41
N PRO A 38 10.84 8.69 -11.26
CA PRO A 38 9.47 8.24 -11.07
C PRO A 38 9.37 7.20 -9.95
N GLY A 39 8.15 6.91 -9.49
CA GLY A 39 7.86 5.79 -8.60
C GLY A 39 6.95 6.14 -7.43
N GLY A 40 6.94 7.40 -7.00
CA GLY A 40 6.14 7.81 -5.82
C GLY A 40 6.61 7.08 -4.56
N ALA A 41 5.77 6.21 -3.97
CA ALA A 41 6.13 5.41 -2.80
C ALA A 41 6.78 4.05 -3.15
N ILE A 42 7.29 3.88 -4.37
CA ILE A 42 8.06 2.70 -4.80
C ILE A 42 9.41 3.21 -5.28
N ARG A 43 10.34 3.32 -4.35
CA ARG A 43 11.69 3.85 -4.59
C ARG A 43 12.71 2.96 -3.89
N THR A 44 13.80 2.63 -4.60
CA THR A 44 14.94 1.90 -4.06
C THR A 44 16.18 2.76 -4.24
N GLU A 45 16.90 3.04 -3.17
CA GLU A 45 18.06 3.93 -3.17
C GLU A 45 19.17 3.45 -2.22
N GLU A 46 20.39 3.91 -2.46
CA GLU A 46 21.57 3.65 -1.62
C GLU A 46 21.72 4.76 -0.57
N VAL A 47 20.79 4.80 0.40
CA VAL A 47 20.71 5.90 1.39
C VAL A 47 21.59 5.70 2.63
N THR A 48 22.19 4.52 2.81
CA THR A 48 23.09 4.25 3.95
C THR A 48 24.54 4.28 3.51
N LEU A 49 24.96 3.30 2.71
CA LEU A 49 26.29 3.14 2.19
C LEU A 49 26.24 2.71 0.72
N PRO A 50 27.28 2.97 -0.08
CA PRO A 50 27.33 2.50 -1.48
C PRO A 50 27.13 0.98 -1.59
N GLY A 51 26.30 0.56 -2.53
CA GLY A 51 25.97 -0.86 -2.78
C GLY A 51 24.85 -1.43 -1.90
N PHE A 52 24.36 -0.69 -0.89
CA PHE A 52 23.24 -1.12 -0.04
C PHE A 52 21.92 -0.50 -0.55
N LYS A 53 21.08 -1.31 -1.20
CA LYS A 53 19.84 -0.89 -1.87
C LYS A 53 18.64 -1.03 -0.94
N HIS A 54 18.11 0.09 -0.47
CA HIS A 54 16.97 0.14 0.43
C HIS A 54 15.71 0.57 -0.32
N ASP A 55 14.61 -0.17 -0.11
CA ASP A 55 13.29 0.32 -0.48
C ASP A 55 12.85 1.36 0.55
N LEU A 56 12.71 2.62 0.15
CA LEU A 56 12.48 3.73 1.09
C LEU A 56 11.11 3.67 1.78
N TYR A 57 10.11 3.05 1.12
CA TYR A 57 8.72 2.98 1.60
C TYR A 57 8.20 1.54 1.49
N ALA A 58 7.54 1.22 0.37
CA ALA A 58 6.96 -0.10 0.12
C ALA A 58 8.00 -1.07 -0.44
N THR A 59 8.01 -2.30 0.06
CA THR A 59 8.89 -3.37 -0.43
C THR A 59 8.11 -4.62 -0.88
N ASN A 60 6.92 -4.90 -0.29
CA ASN A 60 6.06 -6.03 -0.64
C ASN A 60 5.25 -5.75 -1.92
N LEU A 61 5.34 -6.63 -2.91
CA LEU A 61 4.67 -6.53 -4.21
C LEU A 61 3.53 -7.54 -4.40
N ASN A 62 3.09 -8.26 -3.36
CA ASN A 62 2.04 -9.29 -3.47
C ASN A 62 0.74 -8.76 -4.09
N LEU A 63 0.29 -7.57 -3.67
CA LEU A 63 -0.92 -6.98 -4.24
C LEU A 63 -0.79 -6.66 -5.73
N PHE A 64 0.41 -6.32 -6.19
CA PHE A 64 0.67 -6.10 -7.61
C PHE A 64 0.68 -7.43 -8.37
N MET A 65 1.34 -8.44 -7.84
CA MET A 65 1.38 -9.79 -8.43
C MET A 65 -0.02 -10.41 -8.54
N GLY A 66 -0.91 -10.14 -7.55
CA GLY A 66 -2.31 -10.56 -7.56
C GLY A 66 -3.25 -9.66 -8.39
N SER A 67 -2.76 -8.57 -8.99
CA SER A 67 -3.58 -7.60 -9.70
C SER A 67 -3.99 -8.06 -11.10
N ARG A 68 -5.11 -7.51 -11.61
CA ARG A 68 -5.51 -7.71 -13.00
C ARG A 68 -4.49 -7.17 -13.99
N PHE A 69 -3.83 -6.07 -13.66
CA PHE A 69 -2.82 -5.51 -14.53
C PHE A 69 -1.66 -6.49 -14.72
N PHE A 70 -1.19 -7.08 -13.63
CA PHE A 70 -0.14 -8.09 -13.70
C PHE A 70 -0.59 -9.35 -14.44
N ALA A 71 -1.82 -9.83 -14.20
CA ALA A 71 -2.36 -10.99 -14.90
C ALA A 71 -2.47 -10.79 -16.44
N GLU A 72 -2.70 -9.54 -16.88
CA GLU A 72 -2.83 -9.20 -18.30
C GLU A 72 -1.49 -8.81 -18.97
N HIS A 73 -0.51 -8.34 -18.19
CA HIS A 73 0.72 -7.72 -18.69
C HIS A 73 2.02 -8.24 -18.03
N GLY A 74 1.97 -9.34 -17.30
CA GLY A 74 3.13 -9.89 -16.59
C GLY A 74 4.32 -10.22 -17.50
N ASP A 75 4.06 -10.85 -18.65
CA ASP A 75 5.10 -11.19 -19.63
C ASP A 75 5.74 -9.91 -20.23
N GLU A 76 4.94 -8.89 -20.47
CA GLU A 76 5.43 -7.62 -20.97
C GLU A 76 6.29 -6.90 -19.91
N LEU A 77 5.85 -6.91 -18.65
CA LEU A 77 6.66 -6.39 -17.53
C LEU A 77 8.01 -7.12 -17.43
N ALA A 78 7.99 -8.45 -17.54
CA ALA A 78 9.22 -9.25 -17.53
C ALA A 78 10.15 -8.91 -18.70
N SER A 79 9.61 -8.65 -19.91
CA SER A 79 10.39 -8.21 -21.06
C SER A 79 11.05 -6.83 -20.86
N HIS A 80 10.52 -6.03 -19.94
CA HIS A 80 11.11 -4.75 -19.52
C HIS A 80 11.95 -4.88 -18.22
N GLY A 81 12.32 -6.09 -17.82
CA GLY A 81 13.26 -6.35 -16.74
C GLY A 81 12.64 -6.51 -15.34
N PHE A 82 11.31 -6.55 -15.22
CA PHE A 82 10.69 -6.83 -13.93
C PHE A 82 10.87 -8.31 -13.56
N ALA A 83 11.47 -8.54 -12.40
CA ALA A 83 11.60 -9.84 -11.80
C ALA A 83 11.34 -9.77 -10.29
N VAL A 84 10.94 -10.88 -9.70
CA VAL A 84 10.66 -10.97 -8.26
C VAL A 84 11.51 -12.05 -7.59
N ALA A 85 11.86 -11.82 -6.34
CA ALA A 85 12.40 -12.79 -5.41
C ALA A 85 11.28 -13.19 -4.43
N GLY A 86 10.98 -14.48 -4.35
CA GLY A 86 9.89 -15.01 -3.52
C GLY A 86 10.39 -15.52 -2.17
N ALA A 87 9.66 -15.19 -1.10
CA ALA A 87 9.91 -15.69 0.24
C ALA A 87 8.85 -16.72 0.64
N SER A 88 9.28 -17.96 0.89
CA SER A 88 8.40 -19.03 1.39
C SER A 88 8.10 -18.91 2.89
N LYS A 89 8.89 -18.14 3.63
CA LYS A 89 8.68 -17.74 5.02
C LYS A 89 8.33 -16.25 5.06
N PRO A 90 7.06 -15.88 4.76
CA PRO A 90 6.67 -14.49 4.53
C PRO A 90 6.77 -13.62 5.77
N PHE A 91 6.21 -14.03 6.89
CA PHE A 91 6.22 -13.24 8.12
C PHE A 91 6.06 -14.07 9.38
N GLY A 92 6.46 -13.50 10.50
CA GLY A 92 6.18 -13.98 11.82
C GLY A 92 6.23 -12.87 12.85
N SER A 93 5.79 -13.17 14.06
CA SER A 93 5.84 -12.27 15.20
C SER A 93 6.77 -12.80 16.26
N LEU A 94 7.70 -11.96 16.72
CA LEU A 94 8.64 -12.26 17.77
C LEU A 94 8.16 -11.63 19.07
N PHE A 95 7.88 -12.48 20.03
CA PHE A 95 7.37 -12.18 21.36
C PHE A 95 8.49 -12.28 22.40
N PRO A 96 8.34 -11.70 23.59
CA PRO A 96 9.30 -11.89 24.68
C PRO A 96 9.51 -13.36 25.06
N ASP A 97 8.49 -14.19 24.85
CA ASP A 97 8.42 -15.58 25.24
C ASP A 97 8.40 -16.58 24.07
N GLY A 98 8.78 -16.14 22.85
CA GLY A 98 8.90 -17.02 21.70
C GLY A 98 8.65 -16.36 20.36
N PHE A 99 8.57 -17.20 19.33
CA PHE A 99 8.30 -16.79 17.96
C PHE A 99 7.17 -17.63 17.38
N LEU A 100 6.31 -17.01 16.60
CA LEU A 100 5.31 -17.68 15.79
C LEU A 100 5.34 -17.13 14.37
N GLY A 101 5.52 -18.02 13.39
CA GLY A 101 5.65 -17.64 11.99
C GLY A 101 4.65 -18.34 11.08
N VAL A 102 4.37 -17.71 9.94
CA VAL A 102 3.54 -18.23 8.85
C VAL A 102 4.44 -18.61 7.67
N SER A 103 4.41 -19.87 7.27
CA SER A 103 5.14 -20.43 6.13
C SER A 103 4.19 -20.79 4.99
N THR A 104 4.70 -20.85 3.76
CA THR A 104 3.95 -21.42 2.63
C THR A 104 3.82 -22.94 2.70
N ASP A 105 4.58 -23.59 3.60
CA ASP A 105 4.32 -24.96 4.00
C ASP A 105 3.21 -24.98 5.08
N PRO A 106 1.99 -25.44 4.76
CA PRO A 106 0.91 -25.48 5.71
C PRO A 106 1.20 -26.35 6.93
N ALA A 107 2.03 -27.40 6.76
CA ALA A 107 2.37 -28.30 7.86
C ALA A 107 3.29 -27.62 8.88
N GLU A 108 4.23 -26.78 8.43
CA GLU A 108 5.11 -25.99 9.31
C GLU A 108 4.31 -25.01 10.16
N THR A 109 3.44 -24.20 9.51
CA THR A 109 2.56 -23.24 10.22
C THR A 109 1.64 -23.94 11.21
N ARG A 110 0.98 -25.02 10.76
CA ARG A 110 0.06 -25.79 11.60
C ARG A 110 0.77 -26.38 12.83
N ALA A 111 1.95 -26.97 12.64
CA ALA A 111 2.72 -27.55 13.75
C ALA A 111 3.17 -26.49 14.76
N ALA A 112 3.55 -25.29 14.32
CA ALA A 112 3.92 -24.19 15.19
C ALA A 112 2.73 -23.71 16.04
N ILE A 113 1.52 -23.61 15.46
CA ILE A 113 0.30 -23.27 16.20
C ILE A 113 -0.12 -24.42 17.12
N GLU A 114 -0.07 -25.68 16.67
CA GLU A 114 -0.47 -26.84 17.44
C GLU A 114 0.41 -27.03 18.70
N ALA A 115 1.69 -26.69 18.62
CA ALA A 115 2.59 -26.70 19.78
C ALA A 115 2.12 -25.77 20.91
N ARG A 116 1.30 -24.77 20.61
CA ARG A 116 0.71 -23.83 21.57
C ARG A 116 -0.72 -24.22 21.94
N SER A 117 -1.57 -24.46 20.92
CA SER A 117 -2.98 -24.80 21.08
C SER A 117 -3.44 -25.70 19.94
N LYS A 118 -3.86 -26.92 20.29
CA LYS A 118 -4.45 -27.86 19.31
C LYS A 118 -5.79 -27.32 18.76
N ALA A 119 -6.54 -26.63 19.60
CA ALA A 119 -7.81 -26.04 19.18
C ALA A 119 -7.57 -24.93 18.13
N ASP A 120 -6.57 -24.07 18.36
CA ASP A 120 -6.24 -22.98 17.46
C ASP A 120 -5.67 -23.49 16.12
N ALA A 121 -4.92 -24.61 16.13
CA ALA A 121 -4.49 -25.25 14.89
C ALA A 121 -5.66 -25.75 14.04
N ALA A 122 -6.69 -26.32 14.67
CA ALA A 122 -7.93 -26.72 13.98
C ALA A 122 -8.69 -25.49 13.44
N ALA A 123 -8.83 -24.45 14.25
CA ALA A 123 -9.47 -23.18 13.86
C ALA A 123 -8.72 -22.48 12.70
N TRP A 124 -7.39 -22.55 12.69
CA TRP A 124 -6.56 -22.04 11.60
C TRP A 124 -6.89 -22.76 10.28
N ASP A 125 -6.98 -24.09 10.29
CA ASP A 125 -7.31 -24.88 9.10
C ASP A 125 -8.71 -24.56 8.59
N GLU A 126 -9.70 -24.45 9.49
CA GLU A 126 -11.08 -24.10 9.16
C GLU A 126 -11.17 -22.68 8.56
N LEU A 127 -10.49 -21.72 9.17
CA LEU A 127 -10.46 -20.34 8.69
C LEU A 127 -9.76 -20.22 7.33
N GLY A 128 -8.67 -20.97 7.13
CA GLY A 128 -7.96 -21.04 5.84
C GLY A 128 -8.84 -21.62 4.72
N ALA A 129 -9.61 -22.66 5.01
CA ALA A 129 -10.57 -23.24 4.07
C ALA A 129 -11.71 -22.27 3.75
N TRP A 130 -12.24 -21.57 4.76
CA TRP A 130 -13.26 -20.55 4.58
C TRP A 130 -12.75 -19.35 3.76
N PHE A 131 -11.52 -18.90 4.02
CA PHE A 131 -10.85 -17.88 3.23
C PHE A 131 -10.76 -18.28 1.76
N GLY A 132 -10.26 -19.49 1.44
CA GLY A 132 -10.18 -19.97 0.07
C GLY A 132 -11.55 -20.01 -0.65
N LYS A 133 -12.63 -20.32 0.08
CA LYS A 133 -14.00 -20.31 -0.45
C LYS A 133 -14.52 -18.91 -0.72
N THR A 134 -14.17 -17.91 0.11
CA THR A 134 -14.73 -16.55 0.07
C THR A 134 -13.86 -15.55 -0.69
N LEU A 135 -12.57 -15.83 -0.86
CA LEU A 135 -11.61 -14.98 -1.57
C LEU A 135 -12.08 -14.50 -2.96
N PRO A 136 -12.68 -15.35 -3.84
CA PRO A 136 -13.18 -14.90 -5.15
C PRO A 136 -14.22 -13.76 -5.01
N ALA A 137 -15.11 -13.83 -4.02
CA ALA A 137 -16.11 -12.78 -3.79
C ALA A 137 -15.46 -11.49 -3.29
N MET A 138 -14.46 -11.57 -2.40
CA MET A 138 -13.70 -10.40 -1.93
C MET A 138 -12.95 -9.74 -3.09
N LEU A 139 -12.24 -10.53 -3.91
CA LEU A 139 -11.52 -10.03 -5.09
C LEU A 139 -12.45 -9.43 -6.15
N ALA A 140 -13.68 -9.95 -6.29
CA ALA A 140 -14.70 -9.40 -7.18
C ALA A 140 -15.08 -7.96 -6.79
N VAL A 141 -15.16 -7.67 -5.50
CA VAL A 141 -15.40 -6.31 -4.98
C VAL A 141 -14.19 -5.43 -5.20
N LEU A 142 -13.01 -5.86 -4.75
CA LEU A 142 -11.76 -5.09 -4.85
C LEU A 142 -11.36 -4.78 -6.30
N GLY A 143 -11.60 -5.70 -7.21
CA GLY A 143 -11.31 -5.57 -8.65
C GLY A 143 -12.38 -4.84 -9.47
N SER A 144 -13.37 -4.20 -8.83
CA SER A 144 -14.47 -3.52 -9.52
C SER A 144 -14.60 -2.06 -9.09
N PRO A 145 -14.92 -1.13 -10.02
CA PRO A 145 -15.24 0.25 -9.61
C PRO A 145 -16.51 0.27 -8.75
N LEU A 146 -16.53 1.02 -7.66
CA LEU A 146 -17.68 1.15 -6.76
C LEU A 146 -18.29 2.57 -6.82
N PRO A 147 -19.63 2.70 -6.99
CA PRO A 147 -20.60 1.68 -7.42
C PRO A 147 -20.55 1.45 -8.93
N SER A 148 -20.80 0.22 -9.40
CA SER A 148 -20.89 -0.03 -10.85
C SER A 148 -21.71 -1.28 -11.18
N ALA A 149 -22.21 -1.36 -12.42
CA ALA A 149 -22.83 -2.56 -12.93
C ALA A 149 -21.82 -3.74 -13.02
N ALA A 150 -20.53 -3.43 -13.20
CA ALA A 150 -19.47 -4.45 -13.18
C ALA A 150 -19.33 -5.08 -11.78
N ALA A 151 -19.34 -4.28 -10.72
CA ALA A 151 -19.36 -4.78 -9.36
C ALA A 151 -20.60 -5.64 -9.07
N ALA A 152 -21.78 -5.17 -9.47
CA ALA A 152 -23.02 -5.93 -9.32
C ALA A 152 -22.97 -7.28 -10.07
N LYS A 153 -22.43 -7.28 -11.30
CA LYS A 153 -22.25 -8.51 -12.08
C LYS A 153 -21.23 -9.45 -11.43
N ALA A 154 -20.12 -8.94 -10.94
CA ALA A 154 -19.07 -9.70 -10.26
C ALA A 154 -19.62 -10.33 -8.96
N LEU A 155 -20.36 -9.58 -8.15
CA LEU A 155 -21.05 -10.12 -6.97
C LEU A 155 -22.12 -11.18 -7.36
N TRP A 156 -22.82 -10.95 -8.49
CA TRP A 156 -23.79 -11.93 -8.96
C TRP A 156 -23.12 -13.25 -9.41
N SER A 157 -21.90 -13.23 -9.96
CA SER A 157 -21.17 -14.48 -10.26
C SER A 157 -20.89 -15.29 -8.99
N GLU A 158 -20.61 -14.61 -7.88
CA GLU A 158 -20.32 -15.22 -6.57
C GLU A 158 -21.56 -15.44 -5.69
N ARG A 159 -22.77 -15.27 -6.23
CA ARG A 159 -24.02 -15.29 -5.45
C ARG A 159 -24.25 -16.56 -4.62
N ARG A 160 -23.65 -17.70 -4.99
CA ARG A 160 -23.77 -18.93 -4.21
C ARG A 160 -23.01 -18.82 -2.91
N VAL A 161 -21.75 -18.37 -2.99
CA VAL A 161 -20.89 -18.13 -1.81
C VAL A 161 -21.51 -17.05 -0.95
N LEU A 162 -21.87 -15.90 -1.56
CA LEU A 162 -22.51 -14.80 -0.84
C LEU A 162 -23.79 -15.23 -0.11
N ARG A 163 -24.63 -16.07 -0.74
CA ARG A 163 -25.86 -16.57 -0.12
C ARG A 163 -25.59 -17.51 1.06
N GLN A 164 -24.50 -18.29 1.00
CA GLN A 164 -24.13 -19.22 2.08
C GLN A 164 -23.42 -18.54 3.23
N GLU A 165 -22.52 -17.60 2.91
CA GLU A 165 -21.56 -17.00 3.86
C GLU A 165 -21.88 -15.53 4.18
N TRP A 166 -23.07 -15.01 3.81
CA TRP A 166 -23.38 -13.59 3.95
C TRP A 166 -23.25 -13.06 5.38
N ALA A 167 -23.63 -13.87 6.37
CA ALA A 167 -23.62 -13.46 7.77
C ALA A 167 -22.17 -13.33 8.28
N GLU A 168 -21.31 -14.31 7.98
CA GLU A 168 -19.90 -14.29 8.37
C GLU A 168 -19.13 -13.21 7.61
N LEU A 169 -19.41 -13.03 6.30
CA LEU A 169 -18.82 -11.93 5.53
C LEU A 169 -19.26 -10.56 6.05
N ALA A 170 -20.54 -10.40 6.41
CA ALA A 170 -21.03 -9.16 7.01
C ALA A 170 -20.39 -8.91 8.38
N ARG A 171 -20.26 -9.97 9.19
CA ARG A 171 -19.59 -9.91 10.48
C ARG A 171 -18.13 -9.50 10.33
N LEU A 172 -17.38 -10.15 9.43
CA LEU A 172 -15.98 -9.82 9.13
C LEU A 172 -15.79 -8.34 8.77
N VAL A 173 -16.69 -7.77 7.95
CA VAL A 173 -16.63 -6.36 7.53
C VAL A 173 -16.91 -5.39 8.68
N LEU A 174 -17.58 -5.84 9.73
CA LEU A 174 -17.94 -5.02 10.90
C LEU A 174 -17.00 -5.23 12.09
N GLN A 175 -16.33 -6.38 12.18
CA GLN A 175 -15.46 -6.72 13.30
C GLN A 175 -14.20 -5.87 13.34
N SER A 176 -13.71 -5.63 14.54
CA SER A 176 -12.34 -5.19 14.79
C SER A 176 -11.35 -6.36 14.66
N PRO A 177 -10.04 -6.09 14.45
CA PRO A 177 -9.02 -7.13 14.46
C PRO A 177 -9.00 -7.97 15.75
N ARG A 178 -9.26 -7.34 16.92
CA ARG A 178 -9.37 -8.04 18.21
C ARG A 178 -10.55 -9.00 18.23
N GLU A 179 -11.77 -8.51 17.96
CA GLU A 179 -12.97 -9.36 17.94
C GLU A 179 -12.80 -10.55 16.99
N PHE A 180 -12.23 -10.32 15.83
CA PHE A 180 -11.95 -11.37 14.85
C PHE A 180 -10.96 -12.40 15.39
N ALA A 181 -9.87 -11.96 16.02
CA ALA A 181 -8.85 -12.86 16.55
C ALA A 181 -9.36 -13.66 17.76
N GLU A 182 -10.08 -13.01 18.69
CA GLU A 182 -10.64 -13.66 19.90
C GLU A 182 -11.78 -14.63 19.58
N ASP A 183 -12.56 -14.39 18.52
CA ASP A 183 -13.62 -15.31 18.07
C ASP A 183 -13.06 -16.63 17.49
N HIS A 184 -11.86 -16.60 16.93
CA HIS A 184 -11.27 -17.76 16.25
C HIS A 184 -10.17 -18.45 17.06
N PHE A 185 -9.43 -17.72 17.91
CA PHE A 185 -8.24 -18.24 18.57
C PHE A 185 -8.25 -17.99 20.09
N SER A 186 -7.65 -18.89 20.84
CA SER A 186 -7.51 -18.81 22.29
C SER A 186 -6.10 -18.41 22.75
N ASP A 187 -5.07 -18.70 21.97
CA ASP A 187 -3.68 -18.36 22.29
C ASP A 187 -3.37 -16.92 21.90
N GLY A 188 -2.83 -16.14 22.85
CA GLY A 188 -2.56 -14.71 22.64
C GLY A 188 -1.53 -14.41 21.54
N GLN A 189 -0.58 -15.33 21.26
CA GLN A 189 0.36 -15.13 20.16
C GLN A 189 -0.29 -15.39 18.81
N VAL A 190 -1.20 -16.36 18.70
CA VAL A 190 -1.96 -16.61 17.47
C VAL A 190 -2.89 -15.44 17.17
N GLN A 191 -3.58 -14.93 18.19
CA GLN A 191 -4.43 -13.74 18.08
C GLN A 191 -3.62 -12.53 17.60
N ALA A 192 -2.47 -12.28 18.22
CA ALA A 192 -1.61 -11.15 17.89
C ALA A 192 -0.97 -11.27 16.50
N LEU A 193 -0.54 -12.49 16.09
CA LEU A 193 0.03 -12.75 14.76
C LEU A 193 -0.91 -12.31 13.64
N VAL A 194 -2.20 -12.63 13.76
CA VAL A 194 -3.22 -12.25 12.77
C VAL A 194 -3.54 -10.76 12.88
N SER A 195 -3.73 -10.24 14.08
CA SER A 195 -4.15 -8.84 14.32
C SER A 195 -3.12 -7.81 13.87
N ALA A 196 -1.82 -8.15 13.87
CA ALA A 196 -0.73 -7.24 13.53
C ALA A 196 -0.89 -6.58 12.15
N TRP A 197 -1.48 -7.27 11.19
CA TRP A 197 -1.73 -6.73 9.85
C TRP A 197 -2.73 -5.56 9.83
N GLY A 198 -3.64 -5.47 10.81
CA GLY A 198 -4.56 -4.34 10.94
C GLY A 198 -3.83 -3.01 11.05
N MET A 199 -2.71 -2.98 11.78
CA MET A 199 -1.87 -1.79 11.94
C MET A 199 -1.27 -1.28 10.62
N HIS A 200 -1.21 -2.10 9.57
CA HIS A 200 -0.73 -1.70 8.26
C HIS A 200 -1.72 -0.83 7.47
N LEU A 201 -3.02 -0.85 7.83
CA LEU A 201 -4.07 -0.05 7.18
C LEU A 201 -4.84 0.89 8.12
N ASP A 202 -4.21 1.37 9.19
CA ASP A 202 -4.82 2.27 10.17
C ASP A 202 -5.91 1.61 11.03
N PHE A 203 -5.81 0.29 11.25
CA PHE A 203 -6.72 -0.40 12.15
C PHE A 203 -5.98 -0.83 13.42
N SER A 204 -6.18 -0.06 14.50
CA SER A 204 -5.92 -0.57 15.85
C SER A 204 -6.74 -1.84 16.08
N PRO A 205 -6.31 -2.75 16.96
CA PRO A 205 -7.07 -3.94 17.30
C PRO A 205 -8.54 -3.69 17.67
N GLU A 206 -8.89 -2.52 18.20
CA GLU A 206 -10.26 -2.16 18.62
C GLU A 206 -11.11 -1.48 17.53
N ILE A 207 -10.56 -1.18 16.35
CA ILE A 207 -11.31 -0.39 15.36
C ILE A 207 -12.20 -1.29 14.50
N PRO A 208 -13.55 -1.13 14.57
CA PRO A 208 -14.48 -1.89 13.75
C PRO A 208 -14.19 -1.73 12.25
N GLY A 209 -14.39 -2.83 11.51
CA GLY A 209 -14.13 -2.87 10.07
C GLY A 209 -12.68 -3.17 9.69
N GLY A 210 -11.81 -3.40 10.69
CA GLY A 210 -10.40 -3.68 10.50
C GLY A 210 -10.03 -5.14 10.27
N ALA A 211 -10.95 -6.09 10.40
CA ALA A 211 -10.65 -7.52 10.34
C ALA A 211 -10.38 -8.07 8.92
N VAL A 212 -10.92 -7.41 7.89
CA VAL A 212 -10.80 -7.86 6.50
C VAL A 212 -9.33 -7.96 6.04
N PHE A 213 -8.54 -6.94 6.35
CA PHE A 213 -7.15 -6.89 5.89
C PHE A 213 -6.24 -7.90 6.60
N PRO A 214 -6.30 -8.08 7.93
CA PRO A 214 -5.66 -9.17 8.64
C PRO A 214 -5.92 -10.55 8.03
N LEU A 215 -7.17 -10.86 7.73
CA LEU A 215 -7.53 -12.11 7.07
C LEU A 215 -6.88 -12.24 5.69
N LEU A 216 -7.00 -11.20 4.85
CA LEU A 216 -6.45 -11.21 3.49
C LEU A 216 -4.93 -11.39 3.51
N GLU A 217 -4.19 -10.58 4.26
CA GLU A 217 -2.73 -10.61 4.27
C GLU A 217 -2.18 -11.90 4.89
N THR A 218 -2.78 -12.36 5.98
CA THR A 218 -2.35 -13.59 6.66
C THR A 218 -2.47 -14.79 5.72
N PHE A 219 -3.65 -15.05 5.17
CA PHE A 219 -3.88 -16.24 4.37
C PHE A 219 -3.40 -16.13 2.92
N ALA A 220 -3.37 -14.92 2.33
CA ALA A 220 -2.72 -14.74 1.03
C ALA A 220 -1.21 -14.96 1.13
N SER A 221 -0.57 -14.48 2.19
CA SER A 221 0.86 -14.72 2.43
C SER A 221 1.15 -16.19 2.78
N ALA A 222 0.28 -16.86 3.53
CA ALA A 222 0.38 -18.29 3.79
C ALA A 222 0.30 -19.14 2.50
N GLN A 223 -0.51 -18.71 1.52
CA GLN A 223 -0.68 -19.43 0.25
C GLN A 223 0.43 -19.11 -0.77
N ASN A 224 0.86 -17.86 -0.86
CA ASN A 224 1.69 -17.37 -1.97
C ASN A 224 3.09 -16.89 -1.53
N GLY A 225 3.36 -16.83 -0.23
CA GLY A 225 4.57 -16.19 0.28
C GLY A 225 4.53 -14.66 0.12
N ILE A 226 5.72 -14.06 0.12
CA ILE A 226 5.91 -12.63 -0.18
C ILE A 226 6.81 -12.49 -1.39
N ALA A 227 6.45 -11.59 -2.30
CA ALA A 227 7.22 -11.22 -3.48
C ALA A 227 7.90 -9.85 -3.26
N LEU A 228 9.23 -9.84 -3.36
CA LEU A 228 10.03 -8.62 -3.39
C LEU A 228 10.50 -8.38 -4.83
N GLY A 229 10.64 -7.12 -5.24
CA GLY A 229 11.30 -6.80 -6.51
C GLY A 229 12.78 -7.21 -6.45
N GLN A 230 13.25 -8.00 -7.40
CA GLN A 230 14.66 -8.41 -7.46
C GLN A 230 15.55 -7.19 -7.73
N GLY A 231 16.51 -6.92 -6.86
CA GLY A 231 17.33 -5.71 -6.88
C GLY A 231 16.66 -4.47 -6.31
N GLY A 232 15.41 -4.58 -5.83
CA GLY A 232 14.61 -3.51 -5.23
C GLY A 232 13.24 -3.35 -5.88
N ALA A 233 12.29 -2.78 -5.14
CA ALA A 233 10.93 -2.54 -5.63
C ALA A 233 10.89 -1.59 -6.85
N ARG A 234 11.88 -0.73 -7.02
CA ARG A 234 12.04 0.18 -8.16
C ARG A 234 11.98 -0.52 -9.52
N THR A 235 12.45 -1.78 -9.63
CA THR A 235 12.43 -2.53 -10.89
C THR A 235 11.03 -2.65 -11.49
N MET A 236 9.99 -2.68 -10.65
CA MET A 236 8.60 -2.60 -11.11
C MET A 236 8.30 -1.26 -11.79
N VAL A 237 8.79 -0.15 -11.23
CA VAL A 237 8.57 1.19 -11.81
C VAL A 237 9.32 1.34 -13.13
N ASP A 238 10.56 0.88 -13.18
CA ASP A 238 11.39 0.93 -14.40
C ASP A 238 10.72 0.14 -15.54
N ALA A 239 10.16 -1.03 -15.25
CA ALA A 239 9.38 -1.81 -16.22
C ALA A 239 8.11 -1.07 -16.68
N LEU A 240 7.35 -0.46 -15.75
CA LEU A 240 6.17 0.34 -16.10
C LEU A 240 6.54 1.54 -17.00
N VAL A 241 7.66 2.21 -16.73
CA VAL A 241 8.16 3.30 -17.58
C VAL A 241 8.58 2.77 -18.96
N GLY A 242 9.23 1.61 -19.01
CA GLY A 242 9.55 0.92 -20.28
C GLY A 242 8.30 0.65 -21.11
N MET A 243 7.25 0.07 -20.50
CA MET A 243 5.96 -0.17 -21.14
C MET A 243 5.28 1.12 -21.62
N LEU A 244 5.29 2.19 -20.80
CA LEU A 244 4.71 3.47 -21.18
C LEU A 244 5.37 4.02 -22.44
N ARG A 245 6.71 4.02 -22.49
CA ARG A 245 7.49 4.48 -23.64
C ARG A 245 7.26 3.62 -24.89
N ALA A 246 7.23 2.31 -24.72
CA ALA A 246 6.93 1.37 -25.81
C ALA A 246 5.52 1.58 -26.39
N ALA A 247 4.55 1.99 -25.55
CA ALA A 247 3.20 2.35 -26.00
C ALA A 247 3.09 3.78 -26.58
N GLY A 248 4.21 4.52 -26.69
CA GLY A 248 4.24 5.89 -27.23
C GLY A 248 3.88 6.99 -26.24
N GLY A 249 3.80 6.67 -24.93
CA GLY A 249 3.62 7.67 -23.88
C GLY A 249 4.91 8.40 -23.52
N GLU A 250 4.79 9.63 -23.06
CA GLU A 250 5.91 10.49 -22.63
C GLU A 250 5.94 10.60 -21.11
N LEU A 251 7.11 10.46 -20.50
CA LEU A 251 7.39 10.78 -19.11
C LEU A 251 8.34 11.98 -19.03
N ARG A 252 7.97 12.99 -18.25
CA ARG A 252 8.81 14.14 -17.90
C ARG A 252 9.00 14.19 -16.39
N THR A 253 10.22 14.07 -15.96
CA THR A 253 10.67 14.27 -14.58
C THR A 253 11.12 15.72 -14.37
N ASN A 254 11.36 16.13 -13.11
CA ASN A 254 11.64 17.51 -12.73
C ASN A 254 10.57 18.49 -13.27
N ALA A 255 9.31 18.04 -13.30
CA ALA A 255 8.15 18.74 -13.85
C ALA A 255 7.10 18.94 -12.75
N GLU A 256 7.40 19.81 -11.79
CA GLU A 256 6.52 20.11 -10.67
C GLU A 256 5.27 20.86 -11.15
N VAL A 257 4.11 20.21 -11.03
CA VAL A 257 2.81 20.80 -11.34
C VAL A 257 2.35 21.64 -10.14
N THR A 258 2.06 22.91 -10.37
CA THR A 258 1.60 23.85 -9.36
C THR A 258 0.14 24.25 -9.55
N LYS A 259 -0.46 23.99 -10.75
CA LYS A 259 -1.85 24.23 -11.01
C LYS A 259 -2.47 23.17 -11.90
N VAL A 260 -3.67 22.73 -11.52
CA VAL A 260 -4.42 21.69 -12.22
C VAL A 260 -5.83 22.18 -12.53
N THR A 261 -6.22 22.01 -13.78
CA THR A 261 -7.61 22.19 -14.25
C THR A 261 -8.05 20.95 -15.03
N GLY A 262 -9.29 20.88 -15.44
CA GLY A 262 -9.75 19.77 -16.30
C GLY A 262 -9.31 19.88 -17.77
N LYS A 263 -8.55 20.91 -18.14
CA LYS A 263 -8.13 21.17 -19.52
C LYS A 263 -6.62 21.36 -19.67
N HIS A 264 -5.94 21.77 -18.63
CA HIS A 264 -4.50 21.99 -18.64
C HIS A 264 -3.89 21.90 -17.25
N VAL A 265 -2.60 21.76 -17.19
CA VAL A 265 -1.77 21.91 -16.00
C VAL A 265 -0.68 22.94 -16.25
N GLU A 266 -0.22 23.61 -15.19
CA GLU A 266 0.88 24.56 -15.21
C GLU A 266 1.99 24.09 -14.29
N LEU A 267 3.24 24.15 -14.74
CA LEU A 267 4.43 23.82 -13.96
C LEU A 267 4.90 25.03 -13.15
N ALA A 268 5.81 24.78 -12.21
CA ALA A 268 6.43 25.82 -11.40
C ALA A 268 7.21 26.87 -12.22
N ASP A 269 7.74 26.49 -13.37
CA ASP A 269 8.44 27.39 -14.31
C ASP A 269 7.51 28.15 -15.26
N GLY A 270 6.19 28.00 -15.12
CA GLY A 270 5.17 28.61 -15.97
C GLY A 270 4.87 27.83 -17.26
N THR A 271 5.55 26.71 -17.51
CA THR A 271 5.25 25.87 -18.67
C THR A 271 3.84 25.29 -18.57
N ARG A 272 3.08 25.36 -19.67
CA ARG A 272 1.70 24.84 -19.73
C ARG A 272 1.60 23.64 -20.66
N PHE A 273 0.85 22.62 -20.19
CA PHE A 273 0.45 21.44 -20.94
C PHE A 273 -1.08 21.39 -21.07
N ASP A 274 -1.58 21.25 -22.29
CA ASP A 274 -3.02 21.20 -22.57
C ASP A 274 -3.49 19.74 -22.79
N ALA A 275 -4.58 19.35 -22.13
CA ALA A 275 -5.24 18.05 -22.29
C ALA A 275 -6.49 18.20 -23.15
N SER A 276 -6.62 17.38 -24.20
CA SER A 276 -7.81 17.40 -25.06
C SER A 276 -8.99 16.58 -24.50
N ARG A 277 -8.71 15.56 -23.66
CA ARG A 277 -9.69 14.58 -23.18
C ARG A 277 -9.73 14.42 -21.67
N ALA A 278 -8.59 14.33 -20.99
CA ALA A 278 -8.54 14.12 -19.55
C ALA A 278 -7.28 14.67 -18.90
N VAL A 279 -7.40 15.18 -17.68
CA VAL A 279 -6.32 15.33 -16.71
C VAL A 279 -6.53 14.30 -15.61
N ILE A 280 -5.50 13.54 -15.28
CA ILE A 280 -5.53 12.49 -14.26
C ILE A 280 -4.54 12.86 -13.16
N ALA A 281 -5.05 13.07 -11.95
CA ALA A 281 -4.22 13.38 -10.79
C ALA A 281 -3.98 12.10 -9.97
N ASN A 282 -2.73 11.65 -9.93
CA ASN A 282 -2.25 10.62 -9.01
C ASN A 282 -1.78 11.29 -7.71
N VAL A 283 -2.67 12.09 -7.14
CA VAL A 283 -2.44 12.98 -6.00
C VAL A 283 -3.58 12.78 -4.99
N VAL A 284 -3.25 12.73 -3.70
CA VAL A 284 -4.27 12.60 -2.64
C VAL A 284 -5.21 13.80 -2.61
N ALA A 285 -6.49 13.57 -2.32
CA ALA A 285 -7.54 14.58 -2.48
C ALA A 285 -7.26 15.91 -1.76
N PRO A 286 -6.84 15.97 -0.48
CA PRO A 286 -6.52 17.24 0.17
C PRO A 286 -5.39 18.00 -0.55
N VAL A 287 -4.31 17.33 -0.93
CA VAL A 287 -3.21 17.98 -1.66
C VAL A 287 -3.68 18.51 -3.02
N LEU A 288 -4.47 17.73 -3.76
CA LEU A 288 -4.99 18.13 -5.06
C LEU A 288 -5.87 19.38 -4.96
N PHE A 289 -6.87 19.39 -4.06
CA PHE A 289 -7.89 20.43 -4.03
C PHE A 289 -7.54 21.64 -3.16
N ASP A 290 -6.58 21.51 -2.24
CA ASP A 290 -6.16 22.63 -1.42
C ASP A 290 -4.91 23.34 -1.97
N LYS A 291 -4.07 22.62 -2.75
CA LYS A 291 -2.81 23.18 -3.26
C LYS A 291 -2.78 23.37 -4.77
N LEU A 292 -3.45 22.53 -5.58
CA LEU A 292 -3.25 22.49 -7.03
C LEU A 292 -4.47 22.97 -7.83
N VAL A 293 -5.69 22.71 -7.37
CA VAL A 293 -6.91 23.11 -8.07
C VAL A 293 -7.37 24.49 -7.58
N PRO A 294 -7.68 25.46 -8.50
CA PRO A 294 -8.17 26.77 -8.12
C PRO A 294 -9.38 26.68 -7.18
N HIS A 295 -9.39 27.49 -6.14
CA HIS A 295 -10.39 27.41 -5.07
C HIS A 295 -11.84 27.59 -5.58
N ASP A 296 -12.03 28.48 -6.53
CA ASP A 296 -13.32 28.83 -7.15
C ASP A 296 -13.83 27.77 -8.13
N ALA A 297 -12.96 26.87 -8.59
CA ALA A 297 -13.34 25.76 -9.47
C ALA A 297 -14.07 24.61 -8.74
N VAL A 298 -14.13 24.64 -7.40
CA VAL A 298 -14.62 23.53 -6.58
C VAL A 298 -15.83 23.97 -5.75
N PRO A 299 -17.00 23.28 -5.87
CA PRO A 299 -18.20 23.62 -5.10
C PRO A 299 -17.96 23.61 -3.58
N ALA A 300 -18.58 24.54 -2.87
CA ALA A 300 -18.46 24.68 -1.42
C ALA A 300 -18.87 23.39 -0.66
N ASP A 301 -19.88 22.66 -1.16
CA ASP A 301 -20.29 21.38 -0.57
C ASP A 301 -19.21 20.31 -0.63
N PHE A 302 -18.51 20.22 -1.77
CA PHE A 302 -17.38 19.30 -1.91
C PHE A 302 -16.26 19.65 -0.92
N ARG A 303 -15.91 20.94 -0.79
CA ARG A 303 -14.88 21.39 0.16
C ARG A 303 -15.25 21.09 1.61
N ARG A 304 -16.51 21.30 2.00
CA ARG A 304 -16.97 20.91 3.34
C ARG A 304 -16.84 19.42 3.62
N LYS A 305 -17.07 18.57 2.61
CA LYS A 305 -16.88 17.13 2.72
C LYS A 305 -15.41 16.77 2.77
N LEU A 306 -14.58 17.39 1.92
CA LEU A 306 -13.13 17.18 1.87
C LEU A 306 -12.46 17.57 3.19
N ALA A 307 -12.88 18.64 3.85
CA ALA A 307 -12.37 19.08 5.15
C ALA A 307 -12.54 18.04 6.27
N ARG A 308 -13.32 16.97 6.05
CA ARG A 308 -13.47 15.82 6.96
C ARG A 308 -12.51 14.69 6.64
N TYR A 309 -11.69 14.84 5.60
CA TYR A 309 -10.72 13.81 5.23
C TYR A 309 -9.71 13.62 6.36
N ARG A 310 -9.46 12.37 6.73
CA ARG A 310 -8.57 12.00 7.81
C ARG A 310 -7.39 11.23 7.27
N PHE A 311 -6.22 11.55 7.76
CA PHE A 311 -5.01 10.77 7.56
C PHE A 311 -4.83 9.79 8.71
N ALA A 312 -4.15 8.69 8.45
CA ALA A 312 -3.70 7.77 9.49
C ALA A 312 -2.55 8.39 10.30
N PRO A 313 -2.25 7.86 11.48
CA PRO A 313 -0.98 8.17 12.15
C PRO A 313 0.20 7.93 11.22
N GLY A 314 1.27 8.68 11.42
CA GLY A 314 2.45 8.62 10.59
C GLY A 314 3.24 7.32 10.75
N THR A 315 4.25 7.20 9.93
CA THR A 315 5.24 6.11 9.95
C THR A 315 6.63 6.74 10.02
N MET A 316 7.54 6.14 10.79
CA MET A 316 8.98 6.41 10.69
C MET A 316 9.64 5.24 9.98
N MET A 317 10.61 5.51 9.12
CA MET A 317 11.41 4.47 8.45
C MET A 317 12.85 4.56 8.94
N ILE A 318 13.44 3.41 9.25
CA ILE A 318 14.86 3.29 9.59
C ILE A 318 15.47 2.22 8.68
N HIS A 319 16.45 2.64 7.90
CA HIS A 319 17.20 1.79 6.99
C HIS A 319 18.57 1.51 7.59
N LEU A 320 18.92 0.24 7.73
CA LEU A 320 20.18 -0.18 8.33
C LEU A 320 21.00 -1.00 7.34
N ALA A 321 22.26 -0.61 7.15
CA ALA A 321 23.29 -1.44 6.51
C ALA A 321 24.00 -2.26 7.60
N LEU A 322 24.10 -3.57 7.42
CA LEU A 322 24.60 -4.50 8.43
C LEU A 322 25.75 -5.34 7.89
N SER A 323 26.70 -5.70 8.78
CA SER A 323 27.75 -6.68 8.46
C SER A 323 27.25 -8.12 8.51
N GLU A 324 26.20 -8.42 9.24
CA GLU A 324 25.54 -9.74 9.34
C GLU A 324 24.05 -9.56 9.65
N LEU A 325 23.21 -10.56 9.32
CA LEU A 325 21.80 -10.56 9.74
C LEU A 325 21.69 -10.65 11.27
N PRO A 326 20.59 -10.12 11.86
CA PRO A 326 20.38 -10.14 13.31
C PRO A 326 20.52 -11.53 13.91
N LYS A 327 21.12 -11.59 15.07
CA LYS A 327 21.15 -12.81 15.92
C LYS A 327 19.93 -12.78 16.83
N TRP A 328 18.81 -13.27 16.30
CA TRP A 328 17.54 -13.24 17.02
C TRP A 328 17.59 -14.10 18.28
N THR A 329 17.08 -13.59 19.40
CA THR A 329 17.01 -14.32 20.68
C THR A 329 16.21 -15.63 20.58
N ALA A 330 15.20 -15.69 19.70
CA ALA A 330 14.42 -16.89 19.46
C ALA A 330 15.09 -17.90 18.51
N GLY A 331 16.28 -17.61 17.99
CA GLY A 331 17.11 -18.52 17.20
C GLY A 331 17.40 -18.05 15.78
N ASP A 332 18.47 -18.62 15.21
CA ASP A 332 18.99 -18.23 13.89
C ASP A 332 18.02 -18.53 12.73
N HIS A 333 17.05 -19.42 12.92
CA HIS A 333 16.02 -19.73 11.91
C HIS A 333 15.18 -18.50 11.53
N LEU A 334 15.10 -17.46 12.40
CA LEU A 334 14.38 -16.22 12.07
C LEU A 334 15.06 -15.43 10.93
N ARG A 335 16.32 -15.71 10.61
CA ARG A 335 17.01 -15.11 9.47
C ARG A 335 16.45 -15.53 8.11
N GLU A 336 15.62 -16.57 8.06
CA GLU A 336 14.96 -17.04 6.84
C GLU A 336 13.63 -16.33 6.57
N TRP A 337 13.11 -15.58 7.56
CA TRP A 337 11.81 -14.88 7.46
C TRP A 337 11.96 -13.53 6.77
N CYS A 338 11.05 -13.24 5.83
CA CYS A 338 11.04 -11.95 5.12
C CYS A 338 10.72 -10.81 6.07
N TYR A 339 9.68 -10.97 6.90
CA TYR A 339 9.28 -10.00 7.92
C TYR A 339 9.21 -10.62 9.32
N VAL A 340 9.70 -9.85 10.30
CA VAL A 340 9.57 -10.13 11.73
C VAL A 340 8.86 -8.94 12.37
N HIS A 341 7.66 -9.15 12.91
CA HIS A 341 6.95 -8.14 13.69
C HIS A 341 7.45 -8.16 15.14
N LEU A 342 7.71 -6.98 15.71
CA LEU A 342 8.07 -6.81 17.13
C LEU A 342 7.04 -5.93 17.84
N GLY A 343 6.84 -6.18 19.11
CA GLY A 343 5.89 -5.44 19.94
C GLY A 343 4.45 -5.90 19.73
N PRO A 344 4.15 -7.07 20.02
CA PRO A 344 3.26 -7.86 19.21
C PRO A 344 1.98 -8.32 19.88
N TYR A 345 1.81 -8.23 21.20
CA TYR A 345 0.51 -8.56 21.81
C TYR A 345 -0.52 -7.49 21.46
N ILE A 346 -1.78 -7.91 21.42
CA ILE A 346 -2.90 -7.04 21.02
C ILE A 346 -2.96 -5.79 21.89
N GLU A 347 -2.70 -5.91 23.18
CA GLU A 347 -2.70 -4.81 24.15
C GLU A 347 -1.61 -3.78 23.84
N ASP A 348 -0.41 -4.23 23.48
CA ASP A 348 0.73 -3.37 23.13
C ASP A 348 0.44 -2.59 21.83
N MET A 349 -0.13 -3.27 20.83
CA MET A 349 -0.56 -2.62 19.58
C MET A 349 -1.63 -1.56 19.84
N SER A 350 -2.61 -1.86 20.68
CA SER A 350 -3.68 -0.93 21.08
C SER A 350 -3.15 0.30 21.81
N LEU A 351 -2.21 0.08 22.72
CA LEU A 351 -1.58 1.16 23.49
C LEU A 351 -0.72 2.05 22.56
N ALA A 352 0.09 1.43 21.67
CA ALA A 352 0.91 2.17 20.71
C ALA A 352 0.05 3.06 19.81
N TYR A 353 -1.04 2.52 19.25
CA TYR A 353 -1.97 3.26 18.41
C TYR A 353 -2.64 4.41 19.18
N THR A 354 -3.15 4.15 20.38
CA THR A 354 -3.82 5.15 21.21
C THR A 354 -2.89 6.32 21.54
N ARG A 355 -1.62 6.05 21.86
CA ARG A 355 -0.62 7.09 22.11
C ARG A 355 -0.36 7.92 20.85
N ALA A 356 -0.19 7.29 19.70
CA ALA A 356 0.04 7.99 18.44
C ALA A 356 -1.12 8.94 18.08
N VAL A 357 -2.36 8.47 18.19
CA VAL A 357 -3.57 9.30 17.95
C VAL A 357 -3.69 10.43 18.96
N ALA A 358 -3.21 10.23 20.19
CA ALA A 358 -3.16 11.26 21.22
C ALA A 358 -1.98 12.26 21.05
N GLY A 359 -1.22 12.18 19.95
CA GLY A 359 -0.07 13.05 19.70
C GLY A 359 1.15 12.75 20.58
N ARG A 360 1.29 11.51 21.04
CA ARG A 360 2.38 11.08 21.92
C ARG A 360 3.17 9.95 21.27
N LEU A 361 4.49 10.03 21.32
CA LEU A 361 5.36 8.94 20.88
C LEU A 361 5.13 7.69 21.74
N PRO A 362 4.81 6.53 21.12
CA PRO A 362 4.73 5.26 21.84
C PRO A 362 6.09 4.91 22.46
N GLU A 363 6.10 4.48 23.72
CA GLU A 363 7.34 4.02 24.35
C GLU A 363 7.84 2.72 23.73
N ARG A 364 6.93 1.83 23.38
CA ARG A 364 7.17 0.59 22.64
C ARG A 364 6.26 0.59 21.39
N PRO A 365 6.76 1.09 20.25
CA PRO A 365 6.01 1.10 19.01
C PRO A 365 5.89 -0.31 18.41
N THR A 366 4.90 -0.50 17.54
CA THR A 366 4.84 -1.70 16.69
C THR A 366 5.88 -1.56 15.58
N LEU A 367 6.78 -2.55 15.48
CA LEU A 367 7.84 -2.58 14.49
C LEU A 367 7.61 -3.69 13.47
N VAL A 368 7.86 -3.37 12.22
CA VAL A 368 7.94 -4.36 11.12
C VAL A 368 9.37 -4.38 10.61
N ILE A 369 10.05 -5.48 10.85
CA ILE A 369 11.45 -5.66 10.47
C ILE A 369 11.51 -6.50 9.20
N GLY A 370 11.83 -5.88 8.07
CA GLY A 370 12.12 -6.59 6.83
C GLY A 370 13.58 -7.01 6.74
N GLN A 371 13.82 -8.23 6.25
CA GLN A 371 15.14 -8.80 5.99
C GLN A 371 15.33 -9.08 4.49
N PRO A 372 15.31 -8.04 3.60
CA PRO A 372 15.26 -8.27 2.16
C PRO A 372 16.43 -9.07 1.61
N THR A 373 17.62 -8.92 2.18
CA THR A 373 18.83 -9.63 1.74
C THR A 373 18.83 -11.12 2.09
N ALA A 374 17.97 -11.58 2.99
CA ALA A 374 17.73 -13.01 3.22
C ALA A 374 17.05 -13.67 2.01
N ILE A 375 16.30 -12.87 1.23
CA ILE A 375 15.52 -13.32 0.09
C ILE A 375 16.21 -12.93 -1.24
N ASP A 376 16.78 -11.72 -1.29
CA ASP A 376 17.45 -11.16 -2.47
C ASP A 376 18.83 -10.60 -2.08
N PRO A 377 19.88 -11.43 -2.12
CA PRO A 377 21.24 -11.00 -1.76
C PRO A 377 21.81 -9.89 -2.64
N SER A 378 21.23 -9.64 -3.83
CA SER A 378 21.70 -8.59 -4.75
C SER A 378 21.49 -7.16 -4.23
N ARG A 379 20.83 -7.00 -3.09
CA ARG A 379 20.55 -5.71 -2.45
C ARG A 379 21.67 -5.18 -1.56
N ALA A 380 22.72 -5.96 -1.32
CA ALA A 380 23.89 -5.53 -0.54
C ALA A 380 25.17 -6.14 -1.14
N PRO A 381 26.35 -5.61 -0.80
CA PRO A 381 27.60 -6.26 -1.13
C PRO A 381 27.69 -7.69 -0.56
N GLU A 382 28.52 -8.54 -1.16
CA GLU A 382 28.68 -9.94 -0.74
C GLU A 382 28.96 -10.06 0.77
N GLY A 383 28.20 -10.91 1.47
CA GLY A 383 28.29 -11.11 2.91
C GLY A 383 27.77 -9.97 3.76
N LYS A 384 27.15 -8.95 3.14
CA LYS A 384 26.51 -7.83 3.83
C LYS A 384 24.99 -7.92 3.72
N HIS A 385 24.30 -7.18 4.59
CA HIS A 385 22.86 -7.25 4.70
C HIS A 385 22.23 -5.88 4.92
N ILE A 386 20.91 -5.79 4.69
CA ILE A 386 20.10 -4.63 5.04
C ILE A 386 18.95 -5.04 5.94
N LEU A 387 18.55 -4.13 6.83
CA LEU A 387 17.23 -4.16 7.46
C LEU A 387 16.39 -2.97 6.98
N TRP A 388 15.14 -3.27 6.75
CA TRP A 388 14.07 -2.33 6.50
C TRP A 388 13.19 -2.29 7.76
N VAL A 389 13.28 -1.22 8.55
CA VAL A 389 12.56 -1.10 9.82
C VAL A 389 11.46 -0.07 9.65
N GLN A 390 10.22 -0.52 9.72
CA GLN A 390 9.06 0.34 9.69
C GLN A 390 8.47 0.47 11.09
N VAL A 391 8.49 1.69 11.62
CA VAL A 391 7.90 2.04 12.90
C VAL A 391 6.48 2.52 12.64
N ARG A 392 5.51 1.66 12.93
CA ARG A 392 4.10 1.94 12.63
C ARG A 392 3.45 2.77 13.72
N MET A 393 2.50 3.61 13.29
CA MET A 393 1.65 4.39 14.17
C MET A 393 2.45 5.31 15.10
N VAL A 394 3.06 6.35 14.50
CA VAL A 394 3.67 7.46 15.23
C VAL A 394 2.90 8.76 14.98
N PRO A 395 2.88 9.71 15.91
CA PRO A 395 2.19 10.98 15.72
C PRO A 395 2.84 11.80 14.60
N ALA A 396 2.01 12.49 13.79
CA ALA A 396 2.51 13.41 12.77
C ALA A 396 2.97 14.74 13.39
N ASP A 397 2.22 15.23 14.38
CA ASP A 397 2.31 16.59 14.94
C ASP A 397 3.20 16.64 16.20
N VAL A 398 4.43 16.13 16.11
CA VAL A 398 5.48 16.32 17.12
C VAL A 398 6.66 17.05 16.49
N ASP A 399 7.53 17.63 17.30
CA ASP A 399 8.77 18.21 16.81
C ASP A 399 9.75 17.11 16.37
N TRP A 400 9.65 16.74 15.10
CA TRP A 400 10.51 15.70 14.53
C TRP A 400 11.98 16.15 14.34
N GLU A 401 12.28 17.44 14.43
CA GLU A 401 13.68 17.90 14.45
C GLU A 401 14.33 17.55 15.79
N GLU A 402 13.58 17.67 16.89
CA GLU A 402 14.03 17.28 18.22
C GLU A 402 13.98 15.76 18.45
N HIS A 403 12.91 15.09 17.97
CA HIS A 403 12.62 13.72 18.38
C HIS A 403 13.12 12.64 17.41
N LYS A 404 13.47 12.95 16.17
CA LYS A 404 13.80 11.99 15.12
C LYS A 404 14.91 11.01 15.52
N GLU A 405 16.10 11.53 15.84
CA GLU A 405 17.24 10.69 16.18
C GLU A 405 17.08 10.00 17.55
N PRO A 406 16.65 10.72 18.63
CA PRO A 406 16.42 10.05 19.92
C PRO A 406 15.36 8.93 19.87
N TYR A 407 14.32 9.10 19.01
CA TYR A 407 13.32 8.06 18.86
C TYR A 407 13.80 6.89 18.01
N ALA A 408 14.63 7.16 17.00
CA ALA A 408 15.30 6.10 16.24
C ALA A 408 16.26 5.30 17.11
N ASP A 409 17.02 5.94 18.01
CA ASP A 409 17.88 5.27 18.97
C ASP A 409 17.06 4.35 19.88
N ARG A 410 15.93 4.81 20.42
CA ARG A 410 15.00 3.97 21.19
C ARG A 410 14.51 2.76 20.41
N VAL A 411 14.17 2.92 19.13
CA VAL A 411 13.74 1.80 18.28
C VAL A 411 14.87 0.79 18.11
N ILE A 412 16.11 1.25 17.95
CA ILE A 412 17.28 0.37 17.86
C ILE A 412 17.51 -0.35 19.19
N ASP A 413 17.39 0.34 20.33
CA ASP A 413 17.49 -0.28 21.66
C ASP A 413 16.45 -1.41 21.83
N ILE A 414 15.20 -1.16 21.40
CA ILE A 414 14.14 -2.19 21.42
C ILE A 414 14.52 -3.35 20.48
N LEU A 415 15.06 -3.09 19.30
CA LEU A 415 15.50 -4.13 18.38
C LEU A 415 16.64 -4.97 18.99
N GLU A 416 17.56 -4.34 19.71
CA GLU A 416 18.66 -5.02 20.39
C GLU A 416 18.20 -5.90 21.58
N GLU A 417 17.03 -5.62 22.20
CA GLU A 417 16.45 -6.55 23.17
C GLU A 417 16.17 -7.93 22.55
N TYR A 418 15.78 -7.95 21.26
CA TYR A 418 15.43 -9.16 20.52
C TYR A 418 16.56 -9.68 19.62
N ALA A 419 17.55 -8.85 19.31
CA ALA A 419 18.69 -9.17 18.46
C ALA A 419 19.98 -8.54 19.02
N PRO A 420 20.50 -9.02 20.18
CA PRO A 420 21.62 -8.40 20.86
C PRO A 420 22.89 -8.44 20.02
N GLY A 421 23.65 -7.33 20.09
CA GLY A 421 24.91 -7.16 19.38
C GLY A 421 24.73 -6.92 17.88
N LEU A 422 23.67 -6.24 17.49
CA LEU A 422 23.40 -5.84 16.11
C LEU A 422 24.58 -5.01 15.55
N ARG A 423 25.10 -5.40 14.39
CA ARG A 423 26.28 -4.76 13.79
C ARG A 423 25.88 -3.83 12.67
N ILE A 424 25.57 -2.58 13.04
CA ILE A 424 25.16 -1.52 12.12
C ILE A 424 26.42 -0.83 11.55
N GLU A 425 26.57 -0.84 10.21
CA GLU A 425 27.62 -0.14 9.48
C GLU A 425 27.18 1.24 8.98
N GLY A 426 25.86 1.41 8.73
CA GLY A 426 25.27 2.66 8.33
C GLY A 426 23.78 2.69 8.61
N ARG A 427 23.24 3.88 8.88
CA ARG A 427 21.81 4.07 9.08
C ARG A 427 21.30 5.30 8.35
N HIS A 428 20.03 5.25 7.95
CA HIS A 428 19.28 6.39 7.43
C HIS A 428 17.89 6.39 8.06
N VAL A 429 17.48 7.53 8.60
CA VAL A 429 16.22 7.69 9.33
C VAL A 429 15.33 8.68 8.60
N MET A 430 14.07 8.32 8.38
CA MET A 430 13.04 9.19 7.82
C MET A 430 11.88 9.31 8.79
N SER A 431 11.71 10.49 9.35
CA SER A 431 10.54 10.85 10.18
C SER A 431 9.29 11.02 9.32
N PRO A 432 8.08 11.10 9.91
CA PRO A 432 6.86 11.48 9.19
C PRO A 432 7.01 12.75 8.36
N ARG A 433 7.75 13.75 8.86
CA ARG A 433 8.03 14.99 8.13
C ARG A 433 8.93 14.77 6.92
N ASP A 434 9.98 13.95 7.05
CA ASP A 434 10.87 13.62 5.93
C ASP A 434 10.11 12.85 4.84
N LEU A 435 9.20 11.95 5.24
CA LEU A 435 8.35 11.21 4.31
C LEU A 435 7.44 12.14 3.51
N GLU A 436 6.77 13.12 4.16
CA GLU A 436 5.93 14.11 3.48
C GLU A 436 6.76 15.03 2.57
N GLN A 437 7.95 15.45 3.00
CA GLN A 437 8.84 16.28 2.17
C GLN A 437 9.30 15.56 0.92
N SER A 438 9.64 14.29 1.02
CA SER A 438 10.09 13.47 -0.12
C SER A 438 8.94 13.03 -1.03
N ASN A 439 7.72 12.91 -0.50
CA ASN A 439 6.52 12.61 -1.27
C ASN A 439 5.28 13.29 -0.66
N PRO A 440 4.76 14.38 -1.26
CA PRO A 440 3.64 15.15 -0.72
C PRO A 440 2.32 14.40 -0.57
N ASN A 441 2.21 13.19 -1.13
CA ASN A 441 1.05 12.32 -0.89
C ASN A 441 1.11 11.62 0.48
N LEU A 442 2.28 11.61 1.13
CA LEU A 442 2.50 11.01 2.46
C LEU A 442 2.28 12.05 3.57
N VAL A 443 1.14 12.72 3.54
CA VAL A 443 0.80 13.82 4.47
C VAL A 443 0.91 13.34 5.92
N GLY A 444 1.72 14.05 6.72
CA GLY A 444 2.00 13.66 8.10
C GLY A 444 2.69 12.30 8.26
N GLY A 445 3.36 11.81 7.21
CA GLY A 445 3.98 10.48 7.18
C GLY A 445 2.99 9.32 6.98
N ASP A 446 1.71 9.62 6.66
CA ASP A 446 0.72 8.60 6.34
C ASP A 446 1.03 7.93 5.00
N GLN A 447 1.47 6.68 5.03
CA GLN A 447 1.78 5.89 3.84
C GLN A 447 0.55 5.29 3.15
N LEU A 448 -0.66 5.55 3.66
CA LEU A 448 -1.92 4.98 3.18
C LEU A 448 -2.72 5.95 2.30
N ALA A 449 -2.25 7.20 2.19
CA ALA A 449 -2.97 8.28 1.52
C ALA A 449 -4.41 8.44 2.09
N GLY A 450 -4.51 8.47 3.39
CA GLY A 450 -5.74 8.62 4.17
C GLY A 450 -6.22 7.33 4.84
N SER A 451 -6.83 7.50 6.01
CA SER A 451 -7.39 6.43 6.84
C SER A 451 -8.30 5.50 6.03
N HIS A 452 -8.22 4.20 6.34
CA HIS A 452 -9.06 3.15 5.73
C HIS A 452 -10.27 2.77 6.57
N HIS A 453 -10.57 3.53 7.64
CA HIS A 453 -11.78 3.29 8.42
C HIS A 453 -13.03 3.28 7.53
N PRO A 454 -14.06 2.48 7.85
CA PRO A 454 -15.27 2.33 7.03
C PRO A 454 -15.95 3.65 6.67
N SER A 455 -15.87 4.66 7.56
CA SER A 455 -16.41 6.02 7.33
C SER A 455 -15.71 6.80 6.21
N GLN A 456 -14.55 6.36 5.73
CA GLN A 456 -13.76 6.97 4.65
C GLN A 456 -13.32 5.95 3.59
N ASN A 457 -13.94 4.79 3.53
CA ASN A 457 -13.57 3.73 2.58
C ASN A 457 -14.75 3.39 1.65
N PHE A 458 -14.59 2.43 0.76
CA PHE A 458 -15.58 1.98 -0.22
C PHE A 458 -16.16 3.14 -1.04
N LEU A 459 -17.48 3.34 -0.96
CA LEU A 459 -18.23 4.39 -1.66
C LEU A 459 -17.96 5.80 -1.12
N LEU A 460 -17.29 5.92 0.03
CA LEU A 460 -17.01 7.18 0.69
C LEU A 460 -15.62 7.73 0.36
N ARG A 461 -14.78 6.96 -0.36
CA ARG A 461 -13.42 7.34 -0.73
C ARG A 461 -13.36 7.87 -2.17
N PRO A 462 -12.66 8.98 -2.48
CA PRO A 462 -11.94 9.89 -1.56
C PRO A 462 -12.85 10.85 -0.81
N VAL A 463 -14.01 11.17 -1.34
CA VAL A 463 -14.99 12.12 -0.77
C VAL A 463 -16.39 11.53 -0.95
N PRO A 464 -17.27 11.53 0.08
CA PRO A 464 -18.63 11.02 -0.03
C PRO A 464 -19.42 11.64 -1.19
N GLY A 465 -19.93 10.76 -2.09
CA GLY A 465 -20.61 11.15 -3.32
C GLY A 465 -19.70 11.35 -4.54
N TRP A 466 -18.37 11.23 -4.37
CA TRP A 466 -17.37 11.40 -5.43
C TRP A 466 -16.45 10.21 -5.58
N SER A 467 -16.97 9.01 -5.36
CA SER A 467 -16.28 7.75 -5.70
C SER A 467 -16.10 7.61 -7.22
N ARG A 468 -15.49 6.54 -7.71
CA ARG A 468 -15.29 6.26 -9.14
C ARG A 468 -14.40 7.28 -9.86
N TYR A 469 -13.35 7.74 -9.18
CA TYR A 469 -12.26 8.51 -9.80
C TYR A 469 -12.65 9.87 -10.39
N ARG A 470 -13.90 10.30 -10.25
CA ARG A 470 -14.41 11.59 -10.75
C ARG A 470 -14.23 12.70 -9.74
N THR A 471 -14.14 13.91 -10.23
CA THR A 471 -14.06 15.12 -9.42
C THR A 471 -15.18 16.09 -9.82
N PRO A 472 -15.45 17.15 -9.02
CA PRO A 472 -16.38 18.20 -9.43
C PRO A 472 -15.85 19.06 -10.58
N VAL A 473 -14.59 18.94 -10.97
CA VAL A 473 -14.00 19.64 -12.12
C VAL A 473 -14.11 18.75 -13.36
N ASP A 474 -14.75 19.25 -14.40
CA ASP A 474 -14.96 18.51 -15.66
C ASP A 474 -13.62 18.04 -16.25
N ASN A 475 -13.58 16.77 -16.70
CA ASN A 475 -12.41 16.09 -17.28
C ASN A 475 -11.21 15.94 -16.33
N LEU A 476 -11.31 16.35 -15.06
CA LEU A 476 -10.33 16.04 -14.03
C LEU A 476 -10.73 14.74 -13.32
N HIS A 477 -9.82 13.79 -13.34
CA HIS A 477 -9.96 12.49 -12.68
C HIS A 477 -8.87 12.30 -11.63
N MET A 478 -9.13 11.43 -10.66
CA MET A 478 -8.15 11.03 -9.64
C MET A 478 -7.86 9.55 -9.72
N CYS A 479 -6.62 9.15 -9.46
CA CYS A 479 -6.23 7.79 -9.15
C CYS A 479 -5.23 7.78 -7.99
N GLY A 480 -4.76 6.61 -7.59
CA GLY A 480 -3.80 6.45 -6.52
C GLY A 480 -4.41 5.88 -5.23
N ALA A 481 -3.60 5.73 -4.21
CA ALA A 481 -3.98 5.14 -2.92
C ALA A 481 -5.12 5.89 -2.21
N GLY A 482 -5.27 7.20 -2.47
CA GLY A 482 -6.38 8.01 -1.97
C GLY A 482 -7.75 7.69 -2.58
N THR A 483 -7.84 6.80 -3.59
CA THR A 483 -9.09 6.39 -4.25
C THR A 483 -9.30 4.87 -4.11
N TRP A 484 -10.52 4.38 -4.41
CA TRP A 484 -10.80 2.94 -4.39
C TRP A 484 -9.85 2.16 -5.35
N PRO A 485 -9.34 0.98 -4.98
CA PRO A 485 -9.60 0.18 -3.77
C PRO A 485 -8.82 0.61 -2.52
N GLY A 486 -7.97 1.61 -2.58
CA GLY A 486 -7.24 2.12 -1.43
C GLY A 486 -5.73 1.93 -1.55
N ALA A 487 -5.05 1.97 -0.39
CA ALA A 487 -3.61 1.82 -0.28
C ALA A 487 -3.14 0.40 -0.63
N GLY A 488 -1.83 0.29 -0.79
CA GLY A 488 -1.11 -0.91 -1.18
C GLY A 488 -0.54 -0.82 -2.59
N VAL A 489 0.53 -1.57 -2.83
CA VAL A 489 1.19 -1.64 -4.14
C VAL A 489 0.43 -2.61 -5.04
N GLY A 490 -0.79 -2.23 -5.46
CA GLY A 490 -1.63 -3.12 -6.29
C GLY A 490 -1.97 -2.56 -7.67
N GLY A 491 -1.84 -1.24 -7.86
CA GLY A 491 -2.17 -0.59 -9.14
C GLY A 491 -3.66 -0.60 -9.51
N GLY A 492 -4.53 -1.09 -8.63
CA GLY A 492 -5.95 -1.29 -8.90
C GLY A 492 -6.68 -0.01 -9.30
N SER A 493 -6.40 1.11 -8.62
CA SER A 493 -6.99 2.40 -8.93
C SER A 493 -6.63 2.88 -10.34
N GLY A 494 -5.35 2.82 -10.69
CA GLY A 494 -4.85 3.17 -12.04
C GLY A 494 -5.45 2.28 -13.12
N TYR A 495 -5.51 0.97 -12.87
CA TYR A 495 -6.10 0.00 -13.78
C TYR A 495 -7.59 0.25 -14.04
N LEU A 496 -8.37 0.46 -12.97
CA LEU A 496 -9.81 0.66 -13.09
C LEU A 496 -10.14 1.97 -13.81
N LEU A 497 -9.45 3.07 -13.49
CA LEU A 497 -9.63 4.35 -14.18
C LEU A 497 -9.16 4.27 -15.64
N GLY A 498 -7.94 3.80 -15.88
CA GLY A 498 -7.38 3.68 -17.23
C GLY A 498 -8.27 2.83 -18.14
N SER A 499 -8.74 1.68 -17.63
CA SER A 499 -9.66 0.80 -18.36
C SER A 499 -11.03 1.45 -18.62
N GLU A 500 -11.55 2.28 -17.69
CA GLU A 500 -12.82 3.00 -17.89
C GLU A 500 -12.69 4.05 -19.00
N LEU A 501 -11.60 4.84 -18.98
CA LEU A 501 -11.38 5.93 -19.94
C LEU A 501 -10.98 5.42 -21.34
N ALA A 502 -10.26 4.30 -21.42
CA ALA A 502 -9.83 3.68 -22.67
C ALA A 502 -11.01 3.09 -23.49
N ARG A 503 -12.15 2.80 -22.85
CA ARG A 503 -13.32 2.27 -23.57
C ARG A 503 -13.82 3.25 -24.61
N PRO A 504 -14.07 2.80 -25.88
CA PRO A 504 -14.67 3.67 -26.86
C PRO A 504 -16.04 4.17 -26.36
N ARG A 505 -16.24 5.48 -26.36
CA ARG A 505 -17.56 6.05 -26.07
C ARG A 505 -18.54 5.49 -27.09
N ARG A 506 -19.52 4.66 -26.67
CA ARG A 506 -20.63 4.28 -27.52
C ARG A 506 -21.28 5.60 -28.01
N ARG A 507 -21.17 5.90 -29.31
CA ARG A 507 -21.98 6.92 -29.94
C ARG A 507 -23.43 6.50 -29.71
N ILE A 508 -24.12 7.19 -28.81
CA ILE A 508 -25.59 7.17 -28.79
C ILE A 508 -25.96 7.87 -30.09
N LEU A 509 -26.26 7.09 -31.12
CA LEU A 509 -26.92 7.59 -32.31
C LEU A 509 -28.24 8.21 -31.81
N ARG A 510 -28.28 9.54 -31.71
CA ARG A 510 -29.54 10.24 -31.59
C ARG A 510 -30.31 9.90 -32.86
N SER A 511 -31.33 9.06 -32.71
CA SER A 511 -32.34 8.87 -33.74
C SER A 511 -32.77 10.23 -34.24
N PRO A 512 -32.78 10.52 -35.56
CA PRO A 512 -33.37 11.72 -36.05
C PRO A 512 -34.85 11.71 -35.63
N ARG A 513 -35.28 12.68 -34.81
CA ARG A 513 -36.72 12.93 -34.64
C ARG A 513 -37.26 13.21 -36.02
N GLN A 514 -38.11 12.35 -36.50
CA GLN A 514 -38.98 12.65 -37.64
C GLN A 514 -39.75 13.93 -37.31
N MET A 515 -39.63 14.91 -38.23
CA MET A 515 -40.47 16.07 -38.27
C MET A 515 -41.92 15.66 -38.56
#